data_4db59cab35d935923fcc2eed3ccd23b7
#
_entry.id   4db59cab35d935923fcc2eed3ccd23b7
#
_cell.length_a   1.000
_cell.length_b   1.000
_cell.length_c   1.000
_cell.angle_alpha   90.00
_cell.angle_beta   90.00
_cell.angle_gamma   90.00
#
_symmetry.space_group_name_H-M   'P 1'
#
loop_
_entity.id
_entity.type
_entity.pdbx_description
1 polymer ?
#
loop_
_entity_poly.entity_id
_entity_poly.type
_entity_poly.pdbx_seq_one_letter_code
_entity_poly.pdbx_strand_id
1 'polypeptide(L)'
;MSYEQKIINYFEKNYKKIGDDCAYINSTKQLISSDTLVENKHFDLKYFTPQNIAHRLFLSNYSDIQSSGGVPKYVLLNISFPNKNYKFVKQIITNFHIICLRNKVEIIGGDTTSSDKLFLSLTIISDKINNTRIIKRSNAKVDDKIYTFSGIGYSKLGYLSLYSKLKLPNYLKNLSVKQFLKPKMYIYQDIFKHLNITSCMDLSDSLLSTLETISLKSKKKIKLNNLTSINSKLYKFFKEEKYISLILSSGEEYVPVFTSPKKLLYLNKKKLLIERGIKIICIGSVEKGKGVNLKNFNLGKVKKFDHFKNNYSL
;
A
#
# COMPACT_ATOMS: atom_id res chain seq x y z
N MET A 1 18.69 4.60 10.49
CA MET A 1 18.46 3.70 9.34
C MET A 1 18.01 2.36 9.89
N SER A 2 16.85 1.84 9.47
CA SER A 2 16.36 0.52 9.91
C SER A 2 17.23 -0.61 9.37
N TYR A 3 17.10 -1.81 9.94
CA TYR A 3 17.80 -3.01 9.41
C TYR A 3 17.37 -3.32 7.97
N GLU A 4 16.09 -3.19 7.69
CA GLU A 4 15.53 -3.31 6.35
C GLU A 4 16.24 -2.38 5.34
N GLN A 5 16.33 -1.08 5.65
CA GLN A 5 17.02 -0.13 4.78
C GLN A 5 18.50 -0.46 4.58
N LYS A 6 19.17 -1.02 5.58
CA LYS A 6 20.57 -1.48 5.45
C LYS A 6 20.69 -2.62 4.43
N ILE A 7 19.76 -3.58 4.49
CA ILE A 7 19.70 -4.73 3.57
C ILE A 7 19.40 -4.26 2.14
N ILE A 8 18.36 -3.41 1.98
CA ILE A 8 18.01 -2.84 0.67
C ILE A 8 19.20 -2.10 0.07
N ASN A 9 19.86 -1.22 0.84
CA ASN A 9 21.01 -0.44 0.36
C ASN A 9 22.20 -1.35 -0.04
N TYR A 10 22.39 -2.48 0.66
CA TYR A 10 23.43 -3.45 0.28
C TYR A 10 23.14 -4.03 -1.10
N PHE A 11 21.91 -4.46 -1.35
CA PHE A 11 21.54 -5.02 -2.64
C PHE A 11 21.48 -3.96 -3.77
N GLU A 12 20.98 -2.77 -3.51
CA GLU A 12 20.92 -1.68 -4.52
C GLU A 12 22.32 -1.28 -5.04
N LYS A 13 23.37 -1.44 -4.24
CA LYS A 13 24.74 -1.18 -4.70
C LYS A 13 25.19 -2.19 -5.75
N ASN A 14 24.71 -3.42 -5.67
CA ASN A 14 25.18 -4.53 -6.50
C ASN A 14 24.22 -4.88 -7.64
N TYR A 15 22.91 -4.52 -7.52
CA TYR A 15 21.87 -4.95 -8.45
C TYR A 15 20.99 -3.77 -8.86
N LYS A 16 21.04 -3.42 -10.16
CA LYS A 16 20.34 -2.24 -10.73
C LYS A 16 18.81 -2.37 -10.81
N LYS A 17 18.26 -3.57 -10.59
CA LYS A 17 16.80 -3.83 -10.71
C LYS A 17 16.04 -3.70 -9.39
N ILE A 18 16.73 -3.49 -8.29
CA ILE A 18 16.13 -3.36 -6.96
C ILE A 18 15.74 -1.91 -6.69
N GLY A 19 14.64 -1.71 -5.95
CA GLY A 19 14.23 -0.39 -5.45
C GLY A 19 12.93 0.17 -6.03
N ASP A 20 12.20 -0.59 -6.82
CA ASP A 20 10.79 -0.31 -7.20
C ASP A 20 9.83 -1.26 -6.46
N ASP A 21 8.50 -1.08 -6.57
CA ASP A 21 7.48 -1.97 -5.99
C ASP A 21 7.59 -3.39 -6.59
N CYS A 22 7.90 -3.46 -7.88
CA CYS A 22 8.03 -4.72 -8.61
C CYS A 22 9.36 -4.81 -9.34
N ALA A 23 9.88 -6.03 -9.44
CA ALA A 23 10.92 -6.36 -10.40
C ALA A 23 10.31 -6.51 -11.81
N TYR A 24 10.94 -5.91 -12.81
CA TYR A 24 10.57 -6.12 -14.20
C TYR A 24 11.54 -7.06 -14.90
N ILE A 25 11.04 -8.14 -15.50
CA ILE A 25 11.81 -9.11 -16.27
C ILE A 25 11.63 -8.82 -17.75
N ASN A 26 12.67 -8.33 -18.39
CA ASN A 26 12.64 -7.89 -19.80
C ASN A 26 12.33 -9.04 -20.76
N SER A 27 12.88 -10.25 -20.54
CA SER A 27 12.70 -11.41 -21.41
C SER A 27 11.25 -11.88 -21.50
N THR A 28 10.54 -11.90 -20.37
CA THR A 28 9.13 -12.31 -20.31
C THR A 28 8.16 -11.14 -20.39
N LYS A 29 8.64 -9.90 -20.25
CA LYS A 29 7.84 -8.66 -20.15
C LYS A 29 6.85 -8.68 -18.99
N GLN A 30 7.25 -9.22 -17.84
CA GLN A 30 6.39 -9.36 -16.67
C GLN A 30 6.93 -8.60 -15.47
N LEU A 31 6.03 -8.16 -14.61
CA LEU A 31 6.30 -7.66 -13.27
C LEU A 31 6.18 -8.78 -12.25
N ILE A 32 7.04 -8.76 -11.25
CA ILE A 32 7.01 -9.71 -10.13
C ILE A 32 7.16 -8.91 -8.83
N SER A 33 6.30 -9.19 -7.86
CA SER A 33 6.41 -8.73 -6.48
C SER A 33 6.34 -9.92 -5.52
N SER A 34 6.89 -9.77 -4.33
CA SER A 34 6.84 -10.79 -3.28
C SER A 34 6.80 -10.16 -1.90
N ASP A 35 5.74 -10.44 -1.15
CA ASP A 35 5.52 -10.00 0.21
C ASP A 35 5.31 -11.17 1.17
N THR A 36 5.66 -10.94 2.44
CA THR A 36 5.49 -11.92 3.50
C THR A 36 4.67 -11.35 4.65
N LEU A 37 3.64 -12.07 5.07
CA LEU A 37 2.89 -11.81 6.29
C LEU A 37 3.35 -12.74 7.41
N VAL A 38 3.64 -12.17 8.58
CA VAL A 38 4.12 -12.87 9.76
C VAL A 38 3.16 -12.64 10.92
N GLU A 39 2.74 -13.72 11.59
CA GLU A 39 1.93 -13.68 12.81
C GLU A 39 2.60 -12.81 13.89
N ASN A 40 1.81 -12.01 14.59
CA ASN A 40 2.24 -11.04 15.61
C ASN A 40 3.12 -9.88 15.09
N LYS A 41 3.25 -9.76 13.75
CA LYS A 41 3.88 -8.58 13.11
C LYS A 41 2.89 -7.89 12.17
N HIS A 42 2.31 -8.63 11.24
CA HIS A 42 1.39 -8.09 10.24
C HIS A 42 -0.08 -8.38 10.57
N PHE A 43 -0.34 -9.39 11.37
CA PHE A 43 -1.67 -9.76 11.85
C PHE A 43 -1.59 -10.47 13.22
N ASP A 44 -2.65 -10.36 14.00
CA ASP A 44 -2.83 -10.99 15.28
C ASP A 44 -4.09 -11.89 15.21
N LEU A 45 -3.93 -13.17 15.51
CA LEU A 45 -5.02 -14.16 15.48
C LEU A 45 -6.18 -13.82 16.42
N LYS A 46 -5.95 -12.92 17.40
CA LYS A 46 -7.02 -12.38 18.26
C LYS A 46 -8.04 -11.55 17.50
N TYR A 47 -7.61 -10.85 16.45
CA TYR A 47 -8.46 -9.90 15.73
C TYR A 47 -8.70 -10.30 14.27
N PHE A 48 -7.76 -10.99 13.65
CA PHE A 48 -7.83 -11.34 12.25
C PHE A 48 -8.49 -12.69 12.02
N THR A 49 -9.54 -12.70 11.23
CA THR A 49 -10.15 -13.94 10.73
C THR A 49 -9.32 -14.51 9.57
N PRO A 50 -9.48 -15.81 9.22
CA PRO A 50 -8.88 -16.40 8.04
C PRO A 50 -9.15 -15.61 6.75
N GLN A 51 -10.36 -15.07 6.63
CA GLN A 51 -10.75 -14.24 5.48
C GLN A 51 -9.96 -12.92 5.43
N ASN A 52 -9.72 -12.27 6.57
CA ASN A 52 -8.95 -11.03 6.64
C ASN A 52 -7.48 -11.25 6.27
N ILE A 53 -6.89 -12.35 6.75
CA ILE A 53 -5.50 -12.72 6.46
C ILE A 53 -5.34 -13.03 4.96
N ALA A 54 -6.22 -13.86 4.39
CA ALA A 54 -6.20 -14.17 2.96
C ALA A 54 -6.36 -12.91 2.08
N HIS A 55 -7.27 -12.01 2.48
CA HIS A 55 -7.49 -10.75 1.78
C HIS A 55 -6.24 -9.86 1.83
N ARG A 56 -5.63 -9.68 3.00
CA ARG A 56 -4.43 -8.86 3.17
C ARG A 56 -3.25 -9.42 2.38
N LEU A 57 -3.02 -10.74 2.45
CA LEU A 57 -1.97 -11.42 1.70
C LEU A 57 -2.09 -11.19 0.19
N PHE A 58 -3.31 -11.29 -0.33
CA PHE A 58 -3.56 -11.03 -1.74
C PHE A 58 -3.38 -9.56 -2.08
N LEU A 59 -3.95 -8.66 -1.26
CA LEU A 59 -4.01 -7.23 -1.57
C LEU A 59 -2.64 -6.56 -1.52
N SER A 60 -1.75 -6.94 -0.59
CA SER A 60 -0.41 -6.36 -0.49
C SER A 60 0.36 -6.51 -1.81
N ASN A 61 0.42 -7.74 -2.32
CA ASN A 61 1.09 -8.01 -3.59
C ASN A 61 0.32 -7.50 -4.83
N TYR A 62 -1.02 -7.55 -4.77
CA TYR A 62 -1.87 -7.08 -5.87
C TYR A 62 -1.69 -5.58 -6.09
N SER A 63 -1.59 -4.78 -5.02
CA SER A 63 -1.40 -3.33 -5.11
C SER A 63 -0.06 -2.95 -5.74
N ASP A 64 1.02 -3.69 -5.45
CA ASP A 64 2.34 -3.50 -6.06
C ASP A 64 2.29 -3.64 -7.58
N ILE A 65 1.68 -4.73 -8.06
CA ILE A 65 1.54 -4.96 -9.51
C ILE A 65 0.74 -3.86 -10.16
N GLN A 66 -0.39 -3.43 -9.54
CA GLN A 66 -1.21 -2.36 -10.10
C GLN A 66 -0.48 -1.00 -10.10
N SER A 67 0.21 -0.64 -9.01
CA SER A 67 0.94 0.63 -8.91
C SER A 67 2.06 0.71 -9.95
N SER A 68 2.63 -0.43 -10.32
CA SER A 68 3.63 -0.55 -11.38
C SER A 68 3.04 -0.63 -12.80
N GLY A 69 1.70 -0.60 -12.93
CA GLY A 69 1.00 -0.61 -14.24
C GLY A 69 0.71 -2.00 -14.80
N GLY A 70 0.91 -3.06 -14.01
CA GLY A 70 0.64 -4.43 -14.40
C GLY A 70 -0.77 -4.91 -14.10
N VAL A 71 -1.11 -6.06 -14.64
CA VAL A 71 -2.33 -6.83 -14.33
C VAL A 71 -1.89 -8.14 -13.70
N PRO A 72 -2.22 -8.41 -12.43
CA PRO A 72 -1.89 -9.67 -11.77
C PRO A 72 -2.45 -10.88 -12.52
N LYS A 73 -1.66 -11.95 -12.64
CA LYS A 73 -2.04 -13.13 -13.42
C LYS A 73 -1.77 -14.45 -12.71
N TYR A 74 -0.58 -14.60 -12.10
CA TYR A 74 -0.15 -15.84 -11.48
C TYR A 74 0.36 -15.58 -10.07
N VAL A 75 0.22 -16.59 -9.19
CA VAL A 75 0.77 -16.54 -7.83
C VAL A 75 1.43 -17.85 -7.43
N LEU A 76 2.49 -17.72 -6.62
CA LEU A 76 3.12 -18.80 -5.85
C LEU A 76 2.89 -18.50 -4.38
N LEU A 77 2.34 -19.46 -3.63
CA LEU A 77 2.00 -19.29 -2.21
C LEU A 77 2.84 -20.22 -1.33
N ASN A 78 3.70 -19.64 -0.49
CA ASN A 78 4.45 -20.39 0.51
C ASN A 78 3.80 -20.21 1.88
N ILE A 79 3.59 -21.30 2.61
CA ILE A 79 2.93 -21.31 3.91
C ILE A 79 3.77 -22.11 4.90
N SER A 80 4.00 -21.52 6.08
CA SER A 80 4.63 -22.21 7.20
C SER A 80 3.80 -21.98 8.46
N PHE A 81 3.46 -23.05 9.20
CA PHE A 81 2.54 -22.96 10.33
C PHE A 81 2.70 -24.08 11.36
N PRO A 82 2.26 -23.86 12.63
CA PRO A 82 2.21 -24.93 13.64
C PRO A 82 1.12 -25.95 13.30
N ASN A 83 1.38 -27.24 13.48
CA ASN A 83 0.44 -28.34 13.18
C ASN A 83 -0.95 -28.13 13.79
N LYS A 84 -1.05 -27.59 15.01
CA LYS A 84 -2.32 -27.30 15.69
C LYS A 84 -3.20 -26.31 14.94
N ASN A 85 -2.63 -25.50 14.03
CA ASN A 85 -3.34 -24.45 13.29
C ASN A 85 -3.89 -24.93 11.93
N TYR A 86 -3.78 -26.21 11.59
CA TYR A 86 -4.19 -26.72 10.26
C TYR A 86 -5.61 -26.33 9.84
N LYS A 87 -6.61 -26.46 10.75
CA LYS A 87 -8.01 -26.11 10.45
C LYS A 87 -8.16 -24.62 10.09
N PHE A 88 -7.44 -23.75 10.81
CA PHE A 88 -7.44 -22.31 10.58
C PHE A 88 -6.76 -21.96 9.25
N VAL A 89 -5.61 -22.58 8.97
CA VAL A 89 -4.87 -22.40 7.72
C VAL A 89 -5.69 -22.89 6.53
N LYS A 90 -6.38 -24.03 6.63
CA LYS A 90 -7.31 -24.52 5.59
C LYS A 90 -8.35 -23.46 5.23
N GLN A 91 -8.91 -22.74 6.21
CA GLN A 91 -9.85 -21.66 5.94
C GLN A 91 -9.16 -20.46 5.25
N ILE A 92 -7.91 -20.13 5.61
CA ILE A 92 -7.14 -19.09 4.89
C ILE A 92 -6.99 -19.47 3.42
N ILE A 93 -6.54 -20.71 3.14
CA ILE A 93 -6.32 -21.20 1.76
C ILE A 93 -7.63 -21.17 0.95
N THR A 94 -8.75 -21.62 1.55
CA THR A 94 -10.07 -21.60 0.88
C THR A 94 -10.48 -20.16 0.52
N ASN A 95 -10.34 -19.21 1.46
CA ASN A 95 -10.65 -17.81 1.19
C ASN A 95 -9.69 -17.20 0.14
N PHE A 96 -8.41 -17.54 0.19
CA PHE A 96 -7.40 -17.08 -0.76
C PHE A 96 -7.72 -17.58 -2.17
N HIS A 97 -8.06 -18.85 -2.32
CA HIS A 97 -8.50 -19.43 -3.59
C HIS A 97 -9.71 -18.69 -4.18
N ILE A 98 -10.73 -18.42 -3.35
CA ILE A 98 -11.92 -17.65 -3.80
C ILE A 98 -11.52 -16.24 -4.27
N ILE A 99 -10.60 -15.58 -3.58
CA ILE A 99 -10.10 -14.25 -3.99
C ILE A 99 -9.38 -14.35 -5.33
N CYS A 100 -8.51 -15.33 -5.52
CA CYS A 100 -7.80 -15.55 -6.77
C CYS A 100 -8.77 -15.78 -7.94
N LEU A 101 -9.77 -16.66 -7.78
CA LEU A 101 -10.80 -16.91 -8.80
C LEU A 101 -11.52 -15.61 -9.20
N ARG A 102 -11.98 -14.83 -8.22
CA ARG A 102 -12.73 -13.58 -8.47
C ARG A 102 -11.89 -12.53 -9.22
N ASN A 103 -10.56 -12.55 -9.04
CA ASN A 103 -9.65 -11.62 -9.68
C ASN A 103 -8.96 -12.21 -10.93
N LYS A 104 -9.32 -13.41 -11.35
CA LYS A 104 -8.76 -14.11 -12.51
C LYS A 104 -7.23 -14.31 -12.37
N VAL A 105 -6.79 -14.60 -11.14
CA VAL A 105 -5.39 -14.91 -10.81
C VAL A 105 -5.28 -16.41 -10.57
N GLU A 106 -4.32 -17.05 -11.22
CA GLU A 106 -4.09 -18.48 -11.15
C GLU A 106 -3.02 -18.82 -10.11
N ILE A 107 -3.29 -19.80 -9.25
CA ILE A 107 -2.31 -20.34 -8.31
C ILE A 107 -1.51 -21.40 -9.06
N ILE A 108 -0.22 -21.16 -9.30
CA ILE A 108 0.64 -22.03 -10.12
C ILE A 108 1.65 -22.84 -9.31
N GLY A 109 1.67 -22.70 -7.97
CA GLY A 109 2.55 -23.46 -7.10
C GLY A 109 2.78 -22.79 -5.75
N GLY A 110 3.80 -23.25 -5.06
CA GLY A 110 4.22 -22.77 -3.74
C GLY A 110 4.87 -23.89 -2.94
N ASP A 111 5.05 -23.64 -1.64
CA ASP A 111 5.64 -24.59 -0.71
C ASP A 111 4.88 -24.60 0.62
N THR A 112 4.94 -25.73 1.35
CA THR A 112 4.29 -25.87 2.66
C THR A 112 5.24 -26.56 3.64
N THR A 113 5.49 -25.91 4.77
CA THR A 113 6.36 -26.44 5.81
C THR A 113 5.82 -26.14 7.22
N SER A 114 6.49 -26.64 8.23
CA SER A 114 6.13 -26.38 9.63
C SER A 114 6.96 -25.25 10.25
N SER A 115 6.37 -24.53 11.21
CA SER A 115 7.06 -23.52 12.02
C SER A 115 6.29 -23.23 13.31
N ASP A 116 6.89 -22.47 14.24
CA ASP A 116 6.27 -22.10 15.52
C ASP A 116 5.17 -21.04 15.39
N LYS A 117 5.13 -20.32 14.27
CA LYS A 117 4.18 -19.24 13.96
C LYS A 117 3.70 -19.36 12.53
N LEU A 118 2.58 -18.72 12.24
CA LEU A 118 2.07 -18.65 10.89
C LEU A 118 2.85 -17.61 10.06
N PHE A 119 3.45 -18.09 8.96
CA PHE A 119 4.09 -17.30 7.90
C PHE A 119 3.37 -17.57 6.59
N LEU A 120 3.13 -16.52 5.84
CA LEU A 120 2.52 -16.60 4.51
C LEU A 120 3.34 -15.70 3.59
N SER A 121 3.97 -16.28 2.58
CA SER A 121 4.70 -15.53 1.57
C SER A 121 4.06 -15.73 0.21
N LEU A 122 3.73 -14.64 -0.45
CA LEU A 122 3.12 -14.64 -1.77
C LEU A 122 4.07 -14.01 -2.78
N THR A 123 4.32 -14.72 -3.86
CA THR A 123 4.94 -14.12 -5.05
C THR A 123 3.86 -13.98 -6.11
N ILE A 124 3.67 -12.77 -6.61
CA ILE A 124 2.69 -12.46 -7.64
C ILE A 124 3.39 -12.04 -8.94
N ILE A 125 2.89 -12.54 -10.06
CA ILE A 125 3.43 -12.32 -11.39
C ILE A 125 2.33 -11.69 -12.25
N SER A 126 2.67 -10.63 -12.95
CA SER A 126 1.73 -9.97 -13.87
C SER A 126 1.54 -10.76 -15.16
N ASP A 127 0.49 -10.44 -15.87
CA ASP A 127 0.38 -10.74 -17.30
C ASP A 127 1.47 -9.99 -18.08
N LYS A 128 1.71 -10.37 -19.32
CA LYS A 128 2.68 -9.70 -20.19
C LYS A 128 2.30 -8.22 -20.38
N ILE A 129 3.26 -7.34 -20.19
CA ILE A 129 3.09 -5.91 -20.43
C ILE A 129 3.40 -5.62 -21.89
N ASN A 130 2.36 -5.59 -22.69
CA ASN A 130 2.45 -5.23 -24.11
C ASN A 130 2.04 -3.75 -24.25
N ASN A 131 2.94 -2.93 -24.84
CA ASN A 131 2.69 -1.53 -25.20
C ASN A 131 2.26 -0.59 -24.06
N THR A 132 2.35 -1.01 -22.79
CA THR A 132 2.13 -0.15 -21.64
C THR A 132 3.44 0.23 -20.97
N ARG A 133 3.54 1.47 -20.52
CA ARG A 133 4.72 1.95 -19.80
C ARG A 133 4.71 1.38 -18.38
N ILE A 134 5.83 0.78 -17.97
CA ILE A 134 6.06 0.43 -16.56
C ILE A 134 6.15 1.72 -15.76
N ILE A 135 5.36 1.80 -14.69
CA ILE A 135 5.36 2.94 -13.78
C ILE A 135 6.35 2.63 -12.66
N LYS A 136 7.25 3.58 -12.39
CA LYS A 136 8.30 3.44 -11.36
C LYS A 136 8.12 4.47 -10.26
N ARG A 137 8.73 4.21 -9.11
CA ARG A 137 8.85 5.17 -8.00
C ARG A 137 9.69 6.41 -8.39
N SER A 138 10.55 6.30 -9.40
CA SER A 138 11.68 7.21 -9.67
C SER A 138 11.46 8.24 -10.78
N ASN A 139 10.29 8.34 -11.38
CA ASN A 139 10.09 9.14 -12.58
C ASN A 139 9.26 10.42 -12.39
N ALA A 140 9.06 10.87 -11.14
CA ALA A 140 8.37 12.14 -10.87
C ALA A 140 9.16 13.33 -11.45
N LYS A 141 8.45 14.25 -12.10
CA LYS A 141 9.02 15.42 -12.78
C LYS A 141 8.63 16.70 -12.06
N VAL A 142 9.46 17.73 -12.19
CA VAL A 142 9.10 19.08 -11.72
C VAL A 142 7.77 19.49 -12.38
N ASP A 143 6.93 20.20 -11.61
CA ASP A 143 5.58 20.66 -11.94
C ASP A 143 4.50 19.57 -12.00
N ASP A 144 4.84 18.28 -11.85
CA ASP A 144 3.84 17.24 -11.64
C ASP A 144 2.99 17.57 -10.41
N LYS A 145 1.71 17.21 -10.48
CA LYS A 145 0.82 17.16 -9.31
C LYS A 145 0.89 15.78 -8.68
N ILE A 146 0.73 15.75 -7.36
CA ILE A 146 0.74 14.51 -6.58
C ILE A 146 -0.70 14.17 -6.22
N TYR A 147 -1.07 12.92 -6.45
CA TYR A 147 -2.42 12.42 -6.27
C TYR A 147 -2.43 11.15 -5.43
N THR A 148 -3.55 10.93 -4.77
CA THR A 148 -3.90 9.65 -4.15
C THR A 148 -5.42 9.48 -4.14
N PHE A 149 -5.92 8.35 -3.63
CA PHE A 149 -7.36 8.17 -3.42
C PHE A 149 -7.78 8.73 -2.05
N SER A 150 -9.04 9.13 -1.94
CA SER A 150 -9.61 9.59 -0.68
C SER A 150 -9.82 8.43 0.30
N GLY A 151 -9.93 8.76 1.59
CA GLY A 151 -10.26 7.79 2.64
C GLY A 151 -9.09 7.26 3.45
N ILE A 152 -7.86 7.71 3.17
CA ILE A 152 -6.67 7.38 3.97
C ILE A 152 -6.89 7.80 5.43
N GLY A 153 -6.31 7.06 6.38
CA GLY A 153 -6.35 7.33 7.82
C GLY A 153 -7.24 6.35 8.60
N TYR A 154 -8.19 5.68 7.93
CA TYR A 154 -9.02 4.69 8.62
C TYR A 154 -8.24 3.44 9.03
N SER A 155 -7.29 2.97 8.25
CA SER A 155 -6.45 1.81 8.59
C SER A 155 -5.66 2.09 9.87
N LYS A 156 -4.92 3.20 9.93
CA LYS A 156 -4.21 3.62 11.16
C LYS A 156 -5.13 3.78 12.36
N LEU A 157 -6.29 4.40 12.16
CA LEU A 157 -7.26 4.62 13.23
C LEU A 157 -7.86 3.30 13.74
N GLY A 158 -8.10 2.34 12.85
CA GLY A 158 -8.53 0.97 13.19
C GLY A 158 -7.49 0.22 14.01
N TYR A 159 -6.23 0.28 13.57
CA TYR A 159 -5.10 -0.23 14.34
C TYR A 159 -5.07 0.34 15.77
N LEU A 160 -5.12 1.66 15.90
CA LEU A 160 -5.11 2.33 17.21
C LEU A 160 -6.31 1.95 18.06
N SER A 161 -7.47 1.71 17.45
CA SER A 161 -8.69 1.29 18.16
C SER A 161 -8.60 -0.12 18.74
N LEU A 162 -7.78 -1.00 18.14
CA LEU A 162 -7.57 -2.37 18.62
C LEU A 162 -6.42 -2.48 19.63
N TYR A 163 -5.34 -1.74 19.40
CA TYR A 163 -4.08 -1.90 20.13
C TYR A 163 -3.74 -0.76 21.10
N SER A 164 -4.56 0.30 21.12
CA SER A 164 -4.39 1.40 22.07
C SER A 164 -5.69 1.70 22.84
N LYS A 165 -5.59 2.56 23.86
CA LYS A 165 -6.75 3.03 24.62
C LYS A 165 -7.52 4.19 23.94
N LEU A 166 -7.44 4.31 22.60
CA LEU A 166 -8.08 5.39 21.88
C LEU A 166 -9.61 5.24 21.93
N LYS A 167 -10.28 6.24 22.51
CA LYS A 167 -11.75 6.30 22.55
C LYS A 167 -12.28 7.01 21.31
N LEU A 168 -13.16 6.34 20.60
CA LEU A 168 -13.83 6.83 19.38
C LEU A 168 -15.34 6.59 19.47
N PRO A 169 -16.16 7.39 18.79
CA PRO A 169 -17.56 7.05 18.56
C PRO A 169 -17.68 5.67 17.88
N ASN A 170 -18.68 4.88 18.29
CA ASN A 170 -18.81 3.48 17.84
C ASN A 170 -18.81 3.32 16.33
N TYR A 171 -19.53 4.18 15.59
CA TYR A 171 -19.58 4.11 14.12
C TYR A 171 -18.19 4.34 13.50
N LEU A 172 -17.40 5.28 14.05
CA LEU A 172 -16.07 5.57 13.55
C LEU A 172 -15.09 4.44 13.87
N LYS A 173 -15.19 3.89 15.09
CA LYS A 173 -14.43 2.71 15.52
C LYS A 173 -14.69 1.52 14.58
N ASN A 174 -15.98 1.18 14.38
CA ASN A 174 -16.35 0.03 13.54
C ASN A 174 -15.88 0.19 12.09
N LEU A 175 -16.06 1.39 11.51
CA LEU A 175 -15.58 1.67 10.16
C LEU A 175 -14.05 1.54 10.05
N SER A 176 -13.33 2.10 11.01
CA SER A 176 -11.87 2.11 11.04
C SER A 176 -11.30 0.70 11.26
N VAL A 177 -11.86 -0.05 12.21
CA VAL A 177 -11.46 -1.44 12.47
C VAL A 177 -11.73 -2.33 11.25
N LYS A 178 -12.89 -2.17 10.60
CA LYS A 178 -13.20 -2.88 9.35
C LYS A 178 -12.16 -2.58 8.26
N GLN A 179 -11.81 -1.30 8.08
CA GLN A 179 -10.82 -0.90 7.08
C GLN A 179 -9.42 -1.44 7.40
N PHE A 180 -9.02 -1.46 8.68
CA PHE A 180 -7.75 -2.02 9.10
C PHE A 180 -7.69 -3.54 8.89
N LEU A 181 -8.73 -4.28 9.33
CA LEU A 181 -8.74 -5.75 9.22
C LEU A 181 -8.91 -6.24 7.78
N LYS A 182 -9.68 -5.51 6.97
CA LYS A 182 -9.98 -5.84 5.57
C LYS A 182 -9.99 -4.56 4.75
N PRO A 183 -8.82 -4.05 4.36
CA PRO A 183 -8.70 -2.85 3.53
C PRO A 183 -9.49 -2.99 2.22
N LYS A 184 -10.06 -1.87 1.75
CA LYS A 184 -10.78 -1.89 0.49
C LYS A 184 -9.82 -2.14 -0.67
N MET A 185 -10.11 -3.13 -1.47
CA MET A 185 -9.40 -3.39 -2.71
C MET A 185 -9.95 -2.50 -3.82
N TYR A 186 -9.09 -1.75 -4.48
CA TYR A 186 -9.41 -0.93 -5.64
C TYR A 186 -8.81 -1.54 -6.91
N ILE A 187 -9.58 -1.56 -7.99
CA ILE A 187 -9.12 -1.99 -9.31
C ILE A 187 -8.99 -0.75 -10.18
N TYR A 188 -7.77 -0.35 -10.52
CA TYR A 188 -7.47 0.91 -11.22
C TYR A 188 -6.46 0.81 -12.37
N GLN A 189 -5.90 -0.37 -12.64
CA GLN A 189 -4.90 -0.55 -13.70
C GLN A 189 -5.40 -0.14 -15.10
N ASP A 190 -6.67 -0.37 -15.39
CA ASP A 190 -7.30 0.05 -16.65
C ASP A 190 -7.47 1.58 -16.75
N ILE A 191 -7.71 2.23 -15.60
CA ILE A 191 -7.74 3.70 -15.51
C ILE A 191 -6.33 4.26 -15.78
N PHE A 192 -5.31 3.66 -15.14
CA PHE A 192 -3.92 4.13 -15.26
C PHE A 192 -3.34 4.02 -16.66
N LYS A 193 -3.78 3.04 -17.46
CA LYS A 193 -3.37 2.91 -18.87
C LYS A 193 -3.65 4.16 -19.71
N HIS A 194 -4.68 4.91 -19.37
CA HIS A 194 -5.11 6.10 -20.09
C HIS A 194 -4.61 7.41 -19.47
N LEU A 195 -3.88 7.33 -18.35
CA LEU A 195 -3.33 8.48 -17.64
C LEU A 195 -1.83 8.62 -17.89
N ASN A 196 -1.37 9.86 -17.98
CA ASN A 196 0.07 10.13 -18.03
C ASN A 196 0.64 10.13 -16.61
N ILE A 197 0.76 8.93 -16.03
CA ILE A 197 1.39 8.72 -14.71
C ILE A 197 2.90 8.75 -14.89
N THR A 198 3.59 9.61 -14.17
CA THR A 198 5.05 9.73 -14.23
C THR A 198 5.73 8.87 -13.19
N SER A 199 5.20 8.80 -11.98
CA SER A 199 5.69 7.99 -10.88
C SER A 199 4.50 7.45 -10.08
N CYS A 200 4.63 6.26 -9.51
CA CYS A 200 3.64 5.67 -8.62
C CYS A 200 4.30 4.73 -7.63
N MET A 201 3.70 4.59 -6.47
CA MET A 201 3.95 3.60 -5.44
C MET A 201 2.63 3.33 -4.71
N ASP A 202 2.40 2.11 -4.26
CA ASP A 202 1.28 1.81 -3.38
C ASP A 202 1.53 2.36 -1.96
N LEU A 203 0.49 2.44 -1.16
CA LEU A 203 0.55 2.93 0.22
C LEU A 203 0.42 1.75 1.18
N SER A 204 1.54 1.09 1.44
CA SER A 204 1.69 -0.01 2.38
C SER A 204 2.19 0.45 3.75
N ASP A 205 3.35 1.10 3.85
CA ASP A 205 3.96 1.50 5.13
C ASP A 205 3.30 2.73 5.78
N SER A 206 3.41 3.87 5.12
CA SER A 206 2.76 5.12 5.51
C SER A 206 2.80 6.14 4.39
N LEU A 207 1.85 7.07 4.38
CA LEU A 207 1.82 8.11 3.36
C LEU A 207 3.13 8.93 3.33
N LEU A 208 3.70 9.25 4.50
CA LEU A 208 4.96 9.98 4.57
C LEU A 208 6.11 9.16 4.00
N SER A 209 6.24 7.86 4.37
CA SER A 209 7.30 6.99 3.83
C SER A 209 7.21 6.84 2.31
N THR A 210 5.99 6.66 1.79
CA THR A 210 5.73 6.58 0.33
C THR A 210 6.17 7.86 -0.39
N LEU A 211 5.81 9.03 0.15
CA LEU A 211 6.22 10.33 -0.42
C LEU A 211 7.74 10.56 -0.35
N GLU A 212 8.37 10.19 0.77
CA GLU A 212 9.82 10.26 0.91
C GLU A 212 10.54 9.35 -0.08
N THR A 213 10.01 8.14 -0.31
CA THR A 213 10.55 7.19 -1.28
C THR A 213 10.45 7.74 -2.70
N ILE A 214 9.30 8.27 -3.11
CA ILE A 214 9.12 8.91 -4.42
C ILE A 214 10.07 10.11 -4.57
N SER A 215 10.21 10.95 -3.54
CA SER A 215 11.12 12.09 -3.53
C SER A 215 12.58 11.66 -3.71
N LEU A 216 13.02 10.66 -2.93
CA LEU A 216 14.39 10.15 -2.94
C LEU A 216 14.73 9.53 -4.29
N LYS A 217 13.89 8.61 -4.76
CA LYS A 217 14.10 7.87 -6.02
C LYS A 217 14.01 8.79 -7.24
N SER A 218 13.15 9.79 -7.22
CA SER A 218 13.02 10.78 -8.31
C SER A 218 14.04 11.92 -8.21
N LYS A 219 14.75 12.06 -7.08
CA LYS A 219 15.65 13.20 -6.79
C LYS A 219 14.92 14.54 -6.92
N LYS A 220 13.71 14.59 -6.40
CA LYS A 220 12.83 15.78 -6.45
C LYS A 220 12.30 16.10 -5.07
N LYS A 221 11.94 17.38 -4.85
CA LYS A 221 11.25 17.83 -3.65
C LYS A 221 9.73 17.66 -3.82
N ILE A 222 9.09 17.15 -2.80
CA ILE A 222 7.63 17.07 -2.71
C ILE A 222 7.13 18.18 -1.79
N LYS A 223 6.25 19.03 -2.29
CA LYS A 223 5.56 20.05 -1.51
C LYS A 223 4.12 19.64 -1.31
N LEU A 224 3.76 19.34 -0.08
CA LEU A 224 2.41 18.97 0.30
C LEU A 224 1.53 20.19 0.53
N ASN A 225 0.27 20.06 0.16
CA ASN A 225 -0.80 20.99 0.45
C ASN A 225 -2.13 20.19 0.53
N ASN A 226 -3.20 20.81 0.97
CA ASN A 226 -4.57 20.25 0.89
C ASN A 226 -4.74 18.80 1.47
N LEU A 227 -4.02 18.47 2.53
CA LEU A 227 -4.16 17.16 3.19
C LEU A 227 -5.55 16.97 3.82
N THR A 228 -6.23 18.05 4.20
CA THR A 228 -7.55 18.04 4.82
C THR A 228 -8.64 17.42 3.94
N SER A 229 -8.46 17.47 2.61
CA SER A 229 -9.40 16.88 1.65
C SER A 229 -9.24 15.37 1.44
N ILE A 230 -8.14 14.75 1.93
CA ILE A 230 -7.89 13.31 1.81
C ILE A 230 -9.01 12.53 2.52
N ASN A 231 -9.38 12.95 3.73
CA ASN A 231 -10.45 12.36 4.49
C ASN A 231 -11.21 13.42 5.27
N SER A 232 -12.11 14.12 4.58
CA SER A 232 -12.90 15.21 5.17
C SER A 232 -13.79 14.77 6.34
N LYS A 233 -14.16 13.48 6.42
CA LYS A 233 -14.90 12.93 7.56
C LYS A 233 -14.01 12.87 8.80
N LEU A 234 -12.79 12.37 8.70
CA LEU A 234 -11.85 12.33 9.82
C LEU A 234 -11.38 13.73 10.22
N TYR A 235 -11.21 14.64 9.27
CA TYR A 235 -10.82 16.02 9.57
C TYR A 235 -11.76 16.72 10.55
N LYS A 236 -13.05 16.40 10.50
CA LYS A 236 -14.06 16.96 11.45
C LYS A 236 -13.90 16.48 12.89
N PHE A 237 -13.20 15.38 13.14
CA PHE A 237 -13.03 14.77 14.48
C PHE A 237 -11.74 15.14 15.18
N PHE A 238 -10.74 15.57 14.44
CA PHE A 238 -9.42 15.80 14.99
C PHE A 238 -8.98 17.25 14.79
N LYS A 239 -8.26 17.80 15.78
CA LYS A 239 -7.51 19.04 15.58
C LYS A 239 -6.54 18.83 14.41
N GLU A 240 -6.27 19.89 13.66
CA GLU A 240 -5.49 19.82 12.39
C GLU A 240 -4.16 19.08 12.54
N GLU A 241 -3.36 19.40 13.57
CA GLU A 241 -2.06 18.75 13.79
C GLU A 241 -2.21 17.23 14.01
N LYS A 242 -3.19 16.79 14.82
CA LYS A 242 -3.46 15.36 15.04
C LYS A 242 -3.97 14.67 13.77
N TYR A 243 -4.83 15.36 13.01
CA TYR A 243 -5.32 14.85 11.74
C TYR A 243 -4.19 14.65 10.75
N ILE A 244 -3.34 15.67 10.56
CA ILE A 244 -2.19 15.60 9.64
C ILE A 244 -1.25 14.46 10.05
N SER A 245 -0.93 14.33 11.34
CA SER A 245 -0.11 13.24 11.87
C SER A 245 -0.73 11.87 11.58
N LEU A 246 -2.04 11.71 11.80
CA LEU A 246 -2.78 10.49 11.52
C LEU A 246 -2.69 10.12 10.03
N ILE A 247 -2.98 11.04 9.12
CA ILE A 247 -2.97 10.82 7.68
C ILE A 247 -1.55 10.46 7.20
N LEU A 248 -0.54 11.22 7.62
CA LEU A 248 0.84 10.99 7.20
C LEU A 248 1.45 9.69 7.73
N SER A 249 0.98 9.22 8.91
CA SER A 249 1.42 7.95 9.51
C SER A 249 0.55 6.75 9.13
N SER A 250 -0.53 6.94 8.33
CA SER A 250 -1.39 5.84 7.92
C SER A 250 -0.74 5.00 6.84
N GLY A 251 -0.64 3.71 7.09
CA GLY A 251 -0.22 2.67 6.18
C GLY A 251 -1.29 1.60 6.00
N GLU A 252 -0.98 0.55 5.27
CA GLU A 252 -1.87 -0.58 4.94
C GLU A 252 -3.20 -0.12 4.31
N GLU A 253 -3.15 0.95 3.53
CA GLU A 253 -4.29 1.50 2.80
C GLU A 253 -4.37 0.91 1.38
N TYR A 254 -3.24 0.45 0.81
CA TYR A 254 -3.12 -0.19 -0.50
C TYR A 254 -3.76 0.61 -1.63
N VAL A 255 -3.67 1.92 -1.54
CA VAL A 255 -4.08 2.87 -2.57
C VAL A 255 -2.85 3.48 -3.26
N PRO A 256 -2.94 3.89 -4.54
CA PRO A 256 -1.79 4.48 -5.22
C PRO A 256 -1.51 5.89 -4.72
N VAL A 257 -0.23 6.20 -4.56
CA VAL A 257 0.30 7.58 -4.48
C VAL A 257 1.08 7.82 -5.76
N PHE A 258 0.65 8.77 -6.58
CA PHE A 258 1.18 8.91 -7.93
C PHE A 258 1.33 10.37 -8.37
N THR A 259 2.17 10.58 -9.37
CA THR A 259 2.43 11.89 -9.96
C THR A 259 1.97 11.94 -11.42
N SER A 260 1.50 13.11 -11.85
CA SER A 260 1.09 13.36 -13.22
C SER A 260 1.20 14.86 -13.56
N PRO A 261 1.62 15.22 -14.78
CA PRO A 261 1.62 16.60 -15.24
C PRO A 261 0.19 17.13 -15.51
N LYS A 262 -0.79 16.24 -15.64
CA LYS A 262 -2.17 16.61 -15.97
C LYS A 262 -3.00 16.87 -14.70
N LYS A 263 -3.96 17.79 -14.81
CA LYS A 263 -4.99 17.99 -13.78
C LYS A 263 -6.03 16.88 -13.88
N LEU A 264 -6.06 15.96 -12.92
CA LEU A 264 -6.87 14.73 -12.98
C LEU A 264 -8.19 14.79 -12.21
N LEU A 265 -8.46 15.89 -11.48
CA LEU A 265 -9.65 15.97 -10.61
C LEU A 265 -10.99 15.88 -11.37
N TYR A 266 -11.02 16.25 -12.68
CA TYR A 266 -12.19 16.08 -13.52
C TYR A 266 -12.64 14.62 -13.65
N LEU A 267 -11.72 13.66 -13.47
CA LEU A 267 -12.02 12.23 -13.52
C LEU A 267 -13.01 11.79 -12.42
N ASN A 268 -13.08 12.52 -11.30
CA ASN A 268 -14.02 12.22 -10.23
C ASN A 268 -15.50 12.25 -10.66
N LYS A 269 -15.79 12.90 -11.79
CA LYS A 269 -17.13 12.93 -12.40
C LYS A 269 -17.39 11.74 -13.34
N LYS A 270 -16.37 10.92 -13.66
CA LYS A 270 -16.52 9.76 -14.53
C LYS A 270 -17.27 8.63 -13.79
N LYS A 271 -18.29 8.08 -14.45
CA LYS A 271 -19.13 7.01 -13.94
C LYS A 271 -18.30 5.82 -13.41
N LEU A 272 -17.27 5.41 -14.15
CA LEU A 272 -16.37 4.30 -13.78
C LEU A 272 -15.70 4.51 -12.41
N LEU A 273 -15.23 5.73 -12.08
CA LEU A 273 -14.62 6.01 -10.78
C LEU A 273 -15.65 5.99 -9.66
N ILE A 274 -16.83 6.54 -9.92
CA ILE A 274 -17.94 6.58 -8.96
C ILE A 274 -18.39 5.16 -8.61
N GLU A 275 -18.62 4.30 -9.61
CA GLU A 275 -19.02 2.90 -9.42
C GLU A 275 -17.98 2.09 -8.64
N ARG A 276 -16.69 2.34 -8.85
CA ARG A 276 -15.60 1.72 -8.09
C ARG A 276 -15.37 2.36 -6.72
N GLY A 277 -16.06 3.46 -6.41
CA GLY A 277 -15.87 4.24 -5.20
C GLY A 277 -14.47 4.84 -5.10
N ILE A 278 -13.89 5.23 -6.24
CA ILE A 278 -12.59 5.89 -6.35
C ILE A 278 -12.83 7.40 -6.43
N LYS A 279 -12.19 8.13 -5.52
CA LYS A 279 -12.13 9.59 -5.55
C LYS A 279 -10.68 10.02 -5.50
N ILE A 280 -10.20 10.65 -6.57
CA ILE A 280 -8.83 11.15 -6.69
C ILE A 280 -8.71 12.50 -5.96
N ILE A 281 -7.68 12.64 -5.14
CA ILE A 281 -7.34 13.86 -4.39
C ILE A 281 -5.95 14.33 -4.81
N CYS A 282 -5.83 15.62 -5.13
CA CYS A 282 -4.53 16.27 -5.32
C CYS A 282 -4.01 16.70 -3.94
N ILE A 283 -2.84 16.21 -3.55
CA ILE A 283 -2.26 16.44 -2.22
C ILE A 283 -0.99 17.29 -2.24
N GLY A 284 -0.51 17.66 -3.42
CA GLY A 284 0.71 18.45 -3.54
C GLY A 284 1.23 18.59 -4.95
N SER A 285 2.48 19.01 -5.04
CA SER A 285 3.23 19.18 -6.27
C SER A 285 4.69 18.77 -6.11
N VAL A 286 5.33 18.50 -7.23
CA VAL A 286 6.76 18.18 -7.33
C VAL A 286 7.54 19.43 -7.70
N GLU A 287 8.59 19.73 -6.94
CA GLU A 287 9.46 20.91 -7.12
C GLU A 287 10.92 20.49 -7.34
N LYS A 288 11.77 21.45 -7.73
CA LYS A 288 13.24 21.27 -7.72
C LYS A 288 13.72 21.06 -6.28
N GLY A 289 14.73 20.21 -6.07
CA GLY A 289 15.31 19.92 -4.75
C GLY A 289 15.05 18.49 -4.29
N LYS A 290 15.11 18.23 -2.98
CA LYS A 290 14.94 16.89 -2.37
C LYS A 290 14.10 16.99 -1.11
N GLY A 291 13.52 15.86 -0.70
CA GLY A 291 12.75 15.72 0.53
C GLY A 291 11.28 16.05 0.38
N VAL A 292 10.56 15.92 1.48
CA VAL A 292 9.13 16.21 1.61
C VAL A 292 8.96 17.45 2.49
N ASN A 293 8.07 18.35 2.11
CA ASN A 293 7.77 19.57 2.87
C ASN A 293 6.27 19.78 3.00
N LEU A 294 5.84 20.14 4.18
CA LEU A 294 4.49 20.63 4.47
C LEU A 294 4.64 21.93 5.28
N LYS A 295 4.09 23.04 4.74
CA LYS A 295 4.16 24.35 5.41
C LYS A 295 3.53 24.28 6.79
N ASN A 296 4.19 24.86 7.79
CA ASN A 296 3.74 24.97 9.20
C ASN A 296 3.54 23.61 9.92
N PHE A 297 4.16 22.53 9.43
CA PHE A 297 4.10 21.23 10.11
C PHE A 297 5.48 20.56 10.13
N ASN A 298 5.91 20.14 11.33
CA ASN A 298 7.17 19.42 11.50
C ASN A 298 6.99 17.93 11.21
N LEU A 299 7.40 17.49 10.02
CA LEU A 299 7.32 16.09 9.58
C LEU A 299 8.12 15.12 10.46
N GLY A 300 9.14 15.59 11.18
CA GLY A 300 9.92 14.78 12.12
C GLY A 300 9.11 14.28 13.33
N LYS A 301 7.95 14.87 13.61
CA LYS A 301 7.04 14.42 14.66
C LYS A 301 6.19 13.22 14.23
N VAL A 302 6.14 12.88 12.93
CA VAL A 302 5.34 11.77 12.42
C VAL A 302 6.04 10.45 12.69
N LYS A 303 5.41 9.58 13.46
CA LYS A 303 5.95 8.24 13.74
C LYS A 303 5.75 7.34 12.53
N LYS A 304 6.84 6.79 12.03
CA LYS A 304 6.85 5.82 10.92
C LYS A 304 6.83 4.40 11.47
N PHE A 305 6.27 3.50 10.70
CA PHE A 305 6.35 2.07 10.99
C PHE A 305 7.80 1.56 10.80
N ASP A 306 8.22 0.61 11.65
CA ASP A 306 9.51 -0.07 11.53
C ASP A 306 9.33 -1.52 11.97
N HIS A 307 9.52 -2.46 11.07
CA HIS A 307 9.35 -3.91 11.30
C HIS A 307 10.19 -4.47 12.46
N PHE A 308 11.32 -3.82 12.75
CA PHE A 308 12.29 -4.25 13.76
C PHE A 308 12.15 -3.53 15.10
N LYS A 309 11.24 -2.55 15.19
CA LYS A 309 10.90 -1.86 16.44
C LYS A 309 9.50 -2.22 16.88
N ASN A 310 9.32 -2.45 18.19
CA ASN A 310 8.00 -2.63 18.78
C ASN A 310 7.30 -1.26 18.88
N ASN A 311 6.75 -0.77 17.78
CA ASN A 311 6.11 0.54 17.70
C ASN A 311 4.58 0.41 17.86
N TYR A 312 4.13 0.12 19.09
CA TYR A 312 2.70 0.18 19.45
C TYR A 312 2.32 1.51 20.13
N SER A 313 2.92 2.63 19.73
CA SER A 313 2.58 3.94 20.30
C SER A 313 2.30 4.99 19.23
N LEU A 314 1.27 5.79 19.47
CA LEU A 314 0.99 7.05 18.78
C LEU A 314 2.15 8.01 18.90
#